data_39831091f521caf83b0f009631363a76
#
_entry.id   39831091f521caf83b0f009631363a76
#
_cell.length_a   1.000
_cell.length_b   1.000
_cell.length_c   1.000
_cell.angle_alpha   90.00
_cell.angle_beta   90.00
_cell.angle_gamma   90.00
#
_symmetry.space_group_name_H-M   'P 1'
#
loop_
_entity.id
_entity.type
_entity.pdbx_description
1 polymer ?
#
loop_
_entity_poly.entity_id
_entity_poly.type
_entity_poly.pdbx_seq_one_letter_code
_entity_poly.pdbx_strand_id
1 'polypeptide(L)'
;MVLPNGISEHVESWLVHNVVGATAPFEYVQIAGGHSNLTFGVTDASGNRFVLRRPPLGHRLASAHDMGREHRIIAALAGTGVPVAPALGYCDDPAVNELPFYVMRFVDGLVVRDRAYAEEVLTPAARTRASESLVDTMVAIHAVDIEKVGLADLGKHEGYIARQLKRWNQNITNQRTRDLPLVEQVHDELVRRIPEQREVSIVHGDYRLDNCMVNSDGNVIAVLDWEICTLGDPMADLGLLMVYWNGPNDDASAWSNTVCTADGFLDRGDLARRYAEKSGRDISQLDFYTAFAFWKLACIIEGVYARYLGGALGERDPAELEPFKVQVDGAAQKAAALLERLA
;
A
#
# COMPACT_ATOMS: atom_id res chain seq x y z
N MET A 1 13.97 -31.65 -4.16
CA MET A 1 13.58 -30.24 -4.49
C MET A 1 14.34 -29.33 -3.53
N VAL A 2 14.93 -28.24 -3.99
CA VAL A 2 15.60 -27.28 -3.09
C VAL A 2 14.56 -26.32 -2.59
N LEU A 3 14.31 -26.30 -1.27
CA LEU A 3 13.40 -25.35 -0.64
C LEU A 3 13.99 -23.92 -0.72
N PRO A 4 13.16 -22.88 -0.88
CA PRO A 4 13.62 -21.51 -0.82
C PRO A 4 14.29 -21.20 0.51
N ASN A 5 15.29 -20.33 0.50
CA ASN A 5 15.97 -19.91 1.72
C ASN A 5 14.99 -19.38 2.76
N GLY A 6 15.00 -19.99 3.94
CA GLY A 6 14.12 -19.64 5.05
C GLY A 6 12.73 -20.34 5.06
N ILE A 7 12.49 -21.32 4.19
CA ILE A 7 11.36 -22.24 4.28
C ILE A 7 11.89 -23.58 4.82
N SER A 8 11.35 -24.02 5.96
CA SER A 8 11.69 -25.29 6.58
C SER A 8 10.99 -26.45 5.87
N GLU A 9 11.59 -27.64 5.94
CA GLU A 9 10.96 -28.88 5.46
C GLU A 9 9.64 -29.24 6.18
N HIS A 10 9.45 -28.72 7.39
CA HIS A 10 8.21 -28.94 8.16
C HIS A 10 7.03 -28.11 7.63
N VAL A 11 7.28 -27.08 6.82
CA VAL A 11 6.22 -26.26 6.22
C VAL A 11 5.34 -27.08 5.28
N GLU A 12 5.88 -28.04 4.53
CA GLU A 12 5.07 -28.91 3.67
C GLU A 12 4.08 -29.76 4.47
N SER A 13 4.54 -30.36 5.58
CA SER A 13 3.65 -31.09 6.47
C SER A 13 2.58 -30.20 7.08
N TRP A 14 2.95 -28.99 7.48
CA TRP A 14 2.00 -28.01 8.01
C TRP A 14 0.95 -27.62 6.96
N LEU A 15 1.34 -27.37 5.70
CA LEU A 15 0.42 -27.06 4.60
C LEU A 15 -0.60 -28.18 4.39
N VAL A 16 -0.18 -29.44 4.35
CA VAL A 16 -1.08 -30.59 4.17
C VAL A 16 -2.11 -30.68 5.31
N HIS A 17 -1.73 -30.36 6.54
CA HIS A 17 -2.62 -30.46 7.69
C HIS A 17 -3.55 -29.26 7.90
N ASN A 18 -3.12 -28.06 7.50
CA ASN A 18 -3.79 -26.81 7.84
C ASN A 18 -4.46 -26.11 6.65
N VAL A 19 -4.05 -26.43 5.41
CA VAL A 19 -4.64 -25.82 4.20
C VAL A 19 -5.52 -26.86 3.52
N VAL A 20 -6.82 -26.61 3.53
CA VAL A 20 -7.81 -27.55 2.99
C VAL A 20 -7.54 -27.84 1.51
N GLY A 21 -7.36 -29.13 1.19
CA GLY A 21 -7.12 -29.64 -0.15
C GLY A 21 -5.67 -29.54 -0.63
N ALA A 22 -4.74 -29.07 0.20
CA ALA A 22 -3.33 -29.04 -0.14
C ALA A 22 -2.71 -30.44 -0.12
N THR A 23 -1.89 -30.76 -1.13
CA THR A 23 -1.33 -32.10 -1.36
C THR A 23 0.15 -32.01 -1.70
N ALA A 24 1.03 -32.61 -0.90
CA ALA A 24 2.48 -32.67 -1.20
C ALA A 24 2.78 -33.55 -2.43
N PRO A 25 3.91 -33.31 -3.13
CA PRO A 25 4.92 -32.27 -2.89
C PRO A 25 4.50 -30.87 -3.36
N PHE A 26 5.21 -29.85 -2.88
CA PHE A 26 4.96 -28.46 -3.24
C PHE A 26 6.14 -27.87 -4.05
N GLU A 27 5.80 -27.07 -5.04
CA GLU A 27 6.75 -26.24 -5.78
C GLU A 27 6.64 -24.80 -5.31
N TYR A 28 7.80 -24.13 -5.09
CA TYR A 28 7.88 -22.75 -4.62
C TYR A 28 8.56 -21.88 -5.65
N VAL A 29 7.91 -20.78 -6.02
CA VAL A 29 8.48 -19.76 -6.91
C VAL A 29 8.39 -18.42 -6.19
N GLN A 30 9.53 -17.78 -5.96
CA GLN A 30 9.53 -16.44 -5.35
C GLN A 30 8.87 -15.45 -6.30
N ILE A 31 7.85 -14.75 -5.83
CA ILE A 31 7.18 -13.68 -6.56
C ILE A 31 8.01 -12.41 -6.35
N ALA A 32 8.63 -11.90 -7.43
CA ALA A 32 9.38 -10.66 -7.40
C ALA A 32 8.45 -9.46 -7.23
N GLY A 33 8.85 -8.46 -6.45
CA GLY A 33 8.16 -7.19 -6.37
C GLY A 33 7.85 -6.63 -4.97
N GLY A 34 8.06 -7.39 -3.89
CA GLY A 34 7.97 -6.87 -2.53
C GLY A 34 9.35 -6.51 -1.97
N HIS A 35 9.53 -5.27 -1.51
CA HIS A 35 10.78 -4.84 -0.85
C HIS A 35 10.78 -5.12 0.66
N SER A 36 9.61 -5.40 1.25
CA SER A 36 9.42 -5.57 2.70
C SER A 36 9.34 -7.04 3.10
N ASN A 37 8.41 -7.82 2.55
CA ASN A 37 8.18 -9.22 2.90
C ASN A 37 8.47 -10.15 1.72
N LEU A 38 8.92 -11.37 2.01
CA LEU A 38 9.13 -12.40 0.99
C LEU A 38 7.80 -13.08 0.67
N THR A 39 7.48 -13.15 -0.62
CA THR A 39 6.25 -13.74 -1.14
C THR A 39 6.58 -14.86 -2.10
N PHE A 40 6.01 -16.04 -1.88
CA PHE A 40 6.20 -17.22 -2.71
C PHE A 40 4.88 -17.69 -3.30
N GLY A 41 4.84 -17.92 -4.60
CA GLY A 41 3.83 -18.75 -5.22
C GLY A 41 4.13 -20.21 -4.89
N VAL A 42 3.13 -20.94 -4.42
CA VAL A 42 3.21 -22.34 -4.03
C VAL A 42 2.22 -23.12 -4.85
N THR A 43 2.70 -24.14 -5.56
CA THR A 43 1.84 -25.05 -6.34
C THR A 43 1.94 -26.45 -5.74
N ASP A 44 0.82 -27.06 -5.43
CA ASP A 44 0.78 -28.42 -4.88
C ASP A 44 0.74 -29.51 -5.97
N ALA A 45 0.86 -30.77 -5.58
CA ALA A 45 0.84 -31.91 -6.50
C ALA A 45 -0.47 -32.06 -7.29
N SER A 46 -1.56 -31.46 -6.81
CA SER A 46 -2.88 -31.46 -7.47
C SER A 46 -3.08 -30.24 -8.39
N GLY A 47 -2.09 -29.35 -8.50
CA GLY A 47 -2.16 -28.12 -9.27
C GLY A 47 -2.87 -26.95 -8.57
N ASN A 48 -3.21 -27.10 -7.28
CA ASN A 48 -3.74 -25.96 -6.51
C ASN A 48 -2.64 -24.93 -6.27
N ARG A 49 -3.00 -23.64 -6.38
CA ARG A 49 -2.08 -22.53 -6.24
C ARG A 49 -2.38 -21.71 -5.00
N PHE A 50 -1.33 -21.43 -4.23
CA PHE A 50 -1.35 -20.66 -3.00
C PHE A 50 -0.29 -19.57 -3.04
N VAL A 51 -0.36 -18.65 -2.10
CA VAL A 51 0.70 -17.69 -1.82
C VAL A 51 1.11 -17.84 -0.37
N LEU A 52 2.40 -18.04 -0.15
CA LEU A 52 3.00 -18.03 1.19
C LEU A 52 3.77 -16.73 1.37
N ARG A 53 3.45 -16.00 2.42
CA ARG A 53 4.11 -14.72 2.76
C ARG A 53 4.77 -14.81 4.13
N ARG A 54 6.02 -14.31 4.24
CA ARG A 54 6.83 -14.33 5.45
C ARG A 54 7.74 -13.10 5.53
N PRO A 55 8.27 -12.76 6.72
CA PRO A 55 9.24 -11.68 6.86
C PRO A 55 10.53 -11.96 6.08
N PRO A 56 11.31 -10.92 5.73
CA PRO A 56 12.64 -11.10 5.14
C PRO A 56 13.61 -11.74 6.12
N LEU A 57 14.71 -12.29 5.60
CA LEU A 57 15.86 -12.73 6.39
C LEU A 57 16.72 -11.51 6.72
N GLY A 58 17.08 -11.30 8.00
CA GLY A 58 17.99 -10.24 8.43
C GLY A 58 17.39 -9.23 9.41
N HIS A 59 17.99 -8.02 9.49
CA HIS A 59 17.58 -6.98 10.45
C HIS A 59 16.12 -6.57 10.28
N ARG A 60 15.34 -6.72 11.36
CA ARG A 60 13.89 -6.44 11.41
C ARG A 60 13.62 -5.25 12.31
N LEU A 61 12.79 -4.36 11.83
CA LEU A 61 12.01 -3.50 12.71
C LEU A 61 10.80 -4.32 13.17
N ALA A 62 10.72 -4.62 14.44
CA ALA A 62 9.73 -5.55 15.03
C ALA A 62 8.25 -5.20 14.72
N SER A 63 7.96 -3.99 14.28
CA SER A 63 6.61 -3.52 13.94
C SER A 63 6.28 -3.50 12.44
N ALA A 64 7.25 -3.75 11.54
CA ALA A 64 7.08 -3.59 10.09
C ALA A 64 6.75 -4.92 9.36
N HIS A 65 6.83 -6.07 10.05
CA HIS A 65 6.72 -7.38 9.43
C HIS A 65 5.86 -8.34 10.26
N ASP A 66 4.71 -7.83 10.77
CA ASP A 66 3.78 -8.62 11.58
C ASP A 66 2.83 -9.43 10.68
N MET A 67 3.22 -10.67 10.41
CA MET A 67 2.45 -11.62 9.58
C MET A 67 1.10 -11.98 10.20
N GLY A 68 1.03 -12.04 11.53
CA GLY A 68 -0.21 -12.33 12.25
C GLY A 68 -1.22 -11.19 12.08
N ARG A 69 -0.74 -9.94 12.15
CA ARG A 69 -1.57 -8.76 11.93
C ARG A 69 -2.09 -8.69 10.49
N GLU A 70 -1.24 -8.91 9.51
CA GLU A 70 -1.63 -8.89 8.10
C GLU A 70 -2.64 -10.01 7.79
N HIS A 71 -2.38 -11.25 8.25
CA HIS A 71 -3.31 -12.36 8.15
C HIS A 71 -4.66 -12.05 8.79
N ARG A 72 -4.67 -11.49 10.02
CA ARG A 72 -5.89 -11.10 10.75
C ARG A 72 -6.75 -10.11 9.95
N ILE A 73 -6.12 -9.10 9.33
CA ILE A 73 -6.82 -8.11 8.51
C ILE A 73 -7.47 -8.78 7.31
N ILE A 74 -6.71 -9.57 6.54
CA ILE A 74 -7.21 -10.26 5.35
C ILE A 74 -8.34 -11.22 5.71
N ALA A 75 -8.20 -11.99 6.79
CA ALA A 75 -9.23 -12.90 7.26
C ALA A 75 -10.51 -12.18 7.70
N ALA A 76 -10.38 -11.06 8.39
CA ALA A 76 -11.50 -10.25 8.85
C ALA A 76 -12.27 -9.56 7.69
N LEU A 77 -11.57 -9.21 6.61
CA LEU A 77 -12.17 -8.61 5.42
C LEU A 77 -12.89 -9.63 4.52
N ALA A 78 -12.63 -10.91 4.72
CA ALA A 78 -13.32 -11.95 3.94
C ALA A 78 -14.84 -11.88 4.13
N GLY A 79 -15.58 -11.82 3.03
CA GLY A 79 -17.05 -11.74 3.05
C GLY A 79 -17.64 -10.35 3.32
N THR A 80 -16.82 -9.30 3.47
CA THR A 80 -17.31 -7.92 3.67
C THR A 80 -17.64 -7.17 2.37
N GLY A 81 -17.38 -7.77 1.22
CA GLY A 81 -17.45 -7.09 -0.08
C GLY A 81 -16.13 -6.44 -0.49
N VAL A 82 -15.13 -6.34 0.39
CA VAL A 82 -13.76 -5.95 0.03
C VAL A 82 -13.08 -7.13 -0.64
N PRO A 83 -12.58 -6.98 -1.88
CA PRO A 83 -11.87 -8.06 -2.55
C PRO A 83 -10.50 -8.27 -1.92
N VAL A 84 -10.31 -9.41 -1.28
CA VAL A 84 -9.03 -9.86 -0.70
C VAL A 84 -8.75 -11.30 -1.12
N ALA A 85 -7.47 -11.65 -1.18
CA ALA A 85 -7.09 -13.05 -1.35
C ALA A 85 -7.55 -13.85 -0.11
N PRO A 86 -8.33 -14.94 -0.25
CA PRO A 86 -8.80 -15.70 0.91
C PRO A 86 -7.64 -16.19 1.76
N ALA A 87 -7.63 -15.83 3.05
CA ALA A 87 -6.68 -16.34 4.04
C ALA A 87 -6.94 -17.83 4.28
N LEU A 88 -5.90 -18.64 4.23
CA LEU A 88 -6.00 -20.10 4.37
C LEU A 88 -5.38 -20.63 5.66
N GLY A 89 -4.42 -19.91 6.23
CA GLY A 89 -3.80 -20.28 7.49
C GLY A 89 -2.65 -19.37 7.89
N TYR A 90 -2.34 -19.37 9.19
CA TYR A 90 -1.24 -18.64 9.80
C TYR A 90 -0.45 -19.58 10.71
N CYS A 91 0.87 -19.48 10.68
CA CYS A 91 1.77 -20.27 11.51
C CYS A 91 2.80 -19.35 12.17
N ASP A 92 2.87 -19.41 13.49
CA ASP A 92 3.90 -18.75 14.32
C ASP A 92 4.69 -19.75 15.17
N ASP A 93 4.52 -21.06 14.91
CA ASP A 93 5.25 -22.10 15.61
C ASP A 93 6.70 -22.20 15.09
N PRO A 94 7.72 -21.88 15.94
CA PRO A 94 9.11 -21.96 15.54
C PRO A 94 9.59 -23.40 15.28
N ALA A 95 8.85 -24.42 15.72
CA ALA A 95 9.15 -25.81 15.38
C ALA A 95 8.77 -26.14 13.92
N VAL A 96 7.84 -25.40 13.33
CA VAL A 96 7.45 -25.53 11.92
C VAL A 96 8.35 -24.67 11.03
N ASN A 97 8.55 -23.42 11.38
CA ASN A 97 9.42 -22.52 10.64
C ASN A 97 9.97 -21.43 11.57
N GLU A 98 11.27 -21.10 11.44
CA GLU A 98 11.94 -20.11 12.32
C GLU A 98 11.17 -18.78 12.42
N LEU A 99 10.56 -18.35 11.31
CA LEU A 99 9.79 -17.12 11.21
C LEU A 99 8.33 -17.40 10.93
N PRO A 100 7.42 -16.60 11.49
CA PRO A 100 6.01 -16.73 11.19
C PRO A 100 5.74 -16.53 9.70
N PHE A 101 4.71 -17.20 9.21
CA PHE A 101 4.22 -17.05 7.85
C PHE A 101 2.70 -17.19 7.81
N TYR A 102 2.11 -16.69 6.74
CA TYR A 102 0.72 -17.03 6.45
C TYR A 102 0.55 -17.45 5.00
N VAL A 103 -0.54 -18.15 4.75
CA VAL A 103 -0.90 -18.69 3.46
C VAL A 103 -2.25 -18.14 3.04
N MET A 104 -2.35 -17.72 1.80
CA MET A 104 -3.59 -17.27 1.17
C MET A 104 -3.77 -17.96 -0.19
N ARG A 105 -4.99 -17.95 -0.71
CA ARG A 105 -5.26 -18.45 -2.05
C ARG A 105 -4.56 -17.57 -3.09
N PHE A 106 -4.02 -18.21 -4.11
CA PHE A 106 -3.51 -17.49 -5.27
C PHE A 106 -4.70 -16.88 -6.04
N VAL A 107 -4.60 -15.60 -6.37
CA VAL A 107 -5.58 -14.88 -7.19
C VAL A 107 -4.97 -14.69 -8.58
N ASP A 108 -5.66 -15.16 -9.62
CA ASP A 108 -5.25 -14.91 -10.99
C ASP A 108 -5.76 -13.54 -11.43
N GLY A 109 -4.85 -12.58 -11.54
CA GLY A 109 -5.15 -11.20 -11.90
C GLY A 109 -3.91 -10.45 -12.36
N LEU A 110 -4.13 -9.23 -12.81
CA LEU A 110 -3.12 -8.34 -13.35
C LEU A 110 -2.75 -7.28 -12.29
N VAL A 111 -1.47 -7.11 -12.01
CA VAL A 111 -0.95 -5.97 -11.23
C VAL A 111 -0.36 -4.99 -12.23
N VAL A 112 -1.08 -3.89 -12.47
CA VAL A 112 -0.74 -2.94 -13.53
C VAL A 112 0.19 -1.88 -12.95
N ARG A 113 1.48 -1.93 -13.30
CA ARG A 113 2.54 -1.12 -12.69
C ARG A 113 3.10 -0.02 -13.60
N ASP A 114 2.89 -0.12 -14.89
CA ASP A 114 3.36 0.87 -15.86
C ASP A 114 2.39 1.04 -17.02
N ARG A 115 2.56 2.14 -17.75
CA ARG A 115 1.69 2.53 -18.84
C ARG A 115 1.71 1.51 -19.99
N ALA A 116 2.89 1.05 -20.39
CA ALA A 116 3.02 0.14 -21.53
C ALA A 116 2.30 -1.17 -21.25
N TYR A 117 2.46 -1.72 -20.04
CA TYR A 117 1.74 -2.91 -19.62
C TYR A 117 0.22 -2.67 -19.54
N ALA A 118 -0.23 -1.51 -19.03
CA ALA A 118 -1.66 -1.18 -19.03
C ALA A 118 -2.26 -1.14 -20.44
N GLU A 119 -1.52 -0.58 -21.41
CA GLU A 119 -1.93 -0.50 -22.82
C GLU A 119 -1.94 -1.88 -23.49
N GLU A 120 -1.05 -2.78 -23.09
CA GLU A 120 -0.97 -4.15 -23.60
C GLU A 120 -2.13 -5.03 -23.09
N VAL A 121 -2.42 -4.99 -21.77
CA VAL A 121 -3.30 -5.99 -21.13
C VAL A 121 -4.73 -5.51 -20.89
N LEU A 122 -5.02 -4.21 -20.95
CA LEU A 122 -6.33 -3.62 -20.73
C LEU A 122 -6.79 -2.79 -21.92
N THR A 123 -8.03 -2.98 -22.36
CA THR A 123 -8.67 -2.07 -23.31
C THR A 123 -8.92 -0.69 -22.67
N PRO A 124 -9.14 0.39 -23.45
CA PRO A 124 -9.53 1.70 -22.89
C PRO A 124 -10.76 1.61 -21.97
N ALA A 125 -11.76 0.82 -22.33
CA ALA A 125 -12.95 0.59 -21.51
C ALA A 125 -12.62 -0.14 -20.19
N ALA A 126 -11.72 -1.12 -20.24
CA ALA A 126 -11.24 -1.81 -19.02
C ALA A 126 -10.43 -0.88 -18.11
N ARG A 127 -9.68 0.08 -18.66
CA ARG A 127 -8.96 1.11 -17.87
C ARG A 127 -9.93 2.09 -17.19
N THR A 128 -10.99 2.52 -17.89
CA THR A 128 -12.08 3.28 -17.25
C THR A 128 -12.69 2.48 -16.10
N ARG A 129 -12.99 1.21 -16.35
CA ARG A 129 -13.55 0.32 -15.34
C ARG A 129 -12.60 0.10 -14.16
N ALA A 130 -11.30 0.00 -14.41
CA ALA A 130 -10.28 -0.11 -13.35
C ALA A 130 -10.25 1.12 -12.45
N SER A 131 -10.36 2.32 -13.02
CA SER A 131 -10.48 3.57 -12.28
C SER A 131 -11.72 3.58 -11.38
N GLU A 132 -12.87 3.21 -11.94
CA GLU A 132 -14.14 3.13 -11.21
C GLU A 132 -14.10 2.09 -10.10
N SER A 133 -13.62 0.88 -10.42
CA SER A 133 -13.56 -0.25 -9.49
C SER A 133 -12.57 0.00 -8.36
N LEU A 134 -11.46 0.73 -8.64
CA LEU A 134 -10.51 1.14 -7.60
C LEU A 134 -11.18 2.03 -6.56
N VAL A 135 -11.95 3.02 -6.99
CA VAL A 135 -12.67 3.92 -6.07
C VAL A 135 -13.77 3.17 -5.33
N ASP A 136 -14.57 2.36 -6.02
CA ASP A 136 -15.65 1.57 -5.40
C ASP A 136 -15.09 0.62 -4.33
N THR A 137 -13.93 0.02 -4.57
CA THR A 137 -13.22 -0.83 -3.60
C THR A 137 -12.72 -0.03 -2.40
N MET A 138 -12.16 1.17 -2.59
CA MET A 138 -11.78 2.07 -1.49
C MET A 138 -13.00 2.42 -0.63
N VAL A 139 -14.13 2.76 -1.26
CA VAL A 139 -15.39 3.02 -0.54
C VAL A 139 -15.82 1.79 0.27
N ALA A 140 -15.72 0.59 -0.29
CA ALA A 140 -16.04 -0.65 0.40
C ALA A 140 -15.11 -0.88 1.62
N ILE A 141 -13.80 -0.63 1.50
CA ILE A 141 -12.84 -0.71 2.62
C ILE A 141 -13.26 0.25 3.73
N HIS A 142 -13.55 1.50 3.38
CA HIS A 142 -13.91 2.53 4.35
C HIS A 142 -15.31 2.36 4.95
N ALA A 143 -16.15 1.53 4.36
CA ALA A 143 -17.50 1.21 4.86
C ALA A 143 -17.52 -0.05 5.75
N VAL A 144 -16.40 -0.74 5.95
CA VAL A 144 -16.35 -1.93 6.79
C VAL A 144 -16.68 -1.57 8.23
N ASP A 145 -17.63 -2.28 8.82
CA ASP A 145 -17.96 -2.20 10.25
C ASP A 145 -16.85 -2.90 11.06
N ILE A 146 -15.92 -2.10 11.60
CA ILE A 146 -14.72 -2.57 12.30
C ILE A 146 -15.02 -3.40 13.54
N GLU A 147 -16.16 -3.14 14.20
CA GLU A 147 -16.60 -3.92 15.36
C GLU A 147 -17.07 -5.30 14.95
N LYS A 148 -17.91 -5.39 13.92
CA LYS A 148 -18.43 -6.67 13.43
C LYS A 148 -17.36 -7.59 12.91
N VAL A 149 -16.32 -7.05 12.28
CA VAL A 149 -15.21 -7.86 11.74
C VAL A 149 -14.10 -8.10 12.77
N GLY A 150 -14.22 -7.58 13.98
CA GLY A 150 -13.25 -7.77 15.05
C GLY A 150 -11.91 -7.04 14.84
N LEU A 151 -11.93 -5.87 14.21
CA LEU A 151 -10.74 -5.02 13.95
C LEU A 151 -10.74 -3.71 14.75
N ALA A 152 -11.64 -3.51 15.70
CA ALA A 152 -11.74 -2.27 16.47
C ALA A 152 -10.45 -1.91 17.26
N ASP A 153 -9.64 -2.89 17.62
CA ASP A 153 -8.36 -2.72 18.30
C ASP A 153 -7.15 -2.60 17.36
N LEU A 154 -7.37 -2.58 16.03
CA LEU A 154 -6.31 -2.53 15.04
C LEU A 154 -5.45 -1.26 15.13
N GLY A 155 -6.00 -0.18 15.70
CA GLY A 155 -5.32 1.09 15.87
C GLY A 155 -6.09 2.04 16.78
N LYS A 156 -5.52 3.24 17.00
CA LYS A 156 -6.19 4.30 17.75
C LYS A 156 -7.24 5.00 16.88
N HIS A 157 -8.41 5.21 17.42
CA HIS A 157 -9.54 5.78 16.69
C HIS A 157 -9.40 7.29 16.42
N GLU A 158 -8.85 8.06 17.33
CA GLU A 158 -8.84 9.52 17.25
C GLU A 158 -7.48 10.12 16.84
N GLY A 159 -7.54 11.32 16.25
CA GLY A 159 -6.38 12.14 15.98
C GLY A 159 -5.38 11.50 15.01
N TYR A 160 -5.87 10.79 14.01
CA TYR A 160 -5.02 10.06 13.05
C TYR A 160 -4.01 10.98 12.37
N ILE A 161 -4.45 12.09 11.77
CA ILE A 161 -3.56 13.03 11.05
C ILE A 161 -2.53 13.64 11.99
N ALA A 162 -2.91 14.07 13.20
CA ALA A 162 -1.98 14.65 14.17
C ALA A 162 -0.88 13.64 14.57
N ARG A 163 -1.25 12.36 14.76
CA ARG A 163 -0.27 11.30 15.06
C ARG A 163 0.67 11.04 13.88
N GLN A 164 0.13 11.04 12.66
CA GLN A 164 0.95 10.83 11.46
C GLN A 164 1.91 12.00 11.23
N LEU A 165 1.47 13.23 11.35
CA LEU A 165 2.32 14.42 11.27
C LEU A 165 3.45 14.36 12.29
N LYS A 166 3.13 14.07 13.55
CA LYS A 166 4.15 13.93 14.61
C LYS A 166 5.16 12.82 14.29
N ARG A 167 4.69 11.64 13.88
CA ARG A 167 5.53 10.47 13.57
C ARG A 167 6.49 10.78 12.41
N TRP A 168 5.96 11.29 11.30
CA TRP A 168 6.77 11.53 10.11
C TRP A 168 7.71 12.72 10.28
N ASN A 169 7.30 13.76 11.03
CA ASN A 169 8.20 14.85 11.38
C ASN A 169 9.37 14.37 12.25
N GLN A 170 9.13 13.48 13.20
CA GLN A 170 10.19 12.87 13.98
C GLN A 170 11.13 12.02 13.12
N ASN A 171 10.56 11.24 12.20
CA ASN A 171 11.34 10.40 11.27
C ASN A 171 12.27 11.25 10.42
N ILE A 172 11.73 12.31 9.76
CA ILE A 172 12.55 13.16 8.89
C ILE A 172 13.61 13.95 9.69
N THR A 173 13.26 14.45 10.88
CA THR A 173 14.21 15.14 11.77
C THR A 173 15.40 14.25 12.14
N ASN A 174 15.17 12.95 12.37
CA ASN A 174 16.21 11.99 12.73
C ASN A 174 17.03 11.50 11.53
N GLN A 175 16.50 11.58 10.32
CA GLN A 175 17.09 10.97 9.12
C GLN A 175 17.55 12.00 8.08
N ARG A 176 17.14 13.27 8.19
CA ARG A 176 17.50 14.30 7.20
C ARG A 176 19.00 14.42 7.01
N THR A 177 19.39 14.58 5.77
CA THR A 177 20.81 14.71 5.36
C THR A 177 21.20 16.14 5.00
N ARG A 178 20.22 17.05 4.93
CA ARG A 178 20.33 18.45 4.51
C ARG A 178 19.25 19.31 5.16
N ASP A 179 19.35 20.62 4.99
CA ASP A 179 18.28 21.55 5.41
C ASP A 179 17.08 21.42 4.45
N LEU A 180 15.88 21.37 5.02
CA LEU A 180 14.61 21.14 4.31
C LEU A 180 13.56 22.20 4.72
N PRO A 181 13.84 23.51 4.55
CA PRO A 181 13.01 24.58 5.11
C PRO A 181 11.56 24.55 4.58
N LEU A 182 11.36 24.20 3.32
CA LEU A 182 10.00 24.08 2.78
C LEU A 182 9.22 22.90 3.37
N VAL A 183 9.86 21.77 3.63
CA VAL A 183 9.23 20.60 4.28
C VAL A 183 8.83 20.95 5.72
N GLU A 184 9.66 21.71 6.43
CA GLU A 184 9.36 22.20 7.79
C GLU A 184 8.19 23.21 7.76
N GLN A 185 8.20 24.17 6.82
CA GLN A 185 7.11 25.13 6.65
C GLN A 185 5.77 24.44 6.34
N VAL A 186 5.77 23.47 5.42
CA VAL A 186 4.57 22.70 5.07
C VAL A 186 4.06 21.90 6.27
N HIS A 187 4.96 21.30 7.08
CA HIS A 187 4.57 20.62 8.32
C HIS A 187 3.81 21.55 9.25
N ASP A 188 4.34 22.75 9.51
CA ASP A 188 3.74 23.72 10.42
C ASP A 188 2.38 24.21 9.93
N GLU A 189 2.23 24.40 8.61
CA GLU A 189 0.93 24.73 8.00
C GLU A 189 -0.07 23.57 8.15
N LEU A 190 0.35 22.34 7.88
CA LEU A 190 -0.49 21.17 8.06
C LEU A 190 -0.97 21.04 9.51
N VAL A 191 -0.07 21.22 10.49
CA VAL A 191 -0.43 21.16 11.93
C VAL A 191 -1.48 22.20 12.31
N ARG A 192 -1.36 23.43 11.76
CA ARG A 192 -2.31 24.52 12.05
C ARG A 192 -3.70 24.30 11.44
N ARG A 193 -3.80 23.50 10.38
CA ARG A 193 -5.02 23.33 9.58
C ARG A 193 -5.62 21.93 9.63
N ILE A 194 -5.23 21.10 10.61
CA ILE A 194 -5.77 19.73 10.72
C ILE A 194 -7.29 19.79 10.73
N PRO A 195 -8.00 19.16 9.77
CA PRO A 195 -9.43 19.08 9.80
C PRO A 195 -9.93 18.25 10.99
N GLU A 196 -11.17 18.51 11.41
CA GLU A 196 -11.84 17.64 12.38
C GLU A 196 -12.01 16.24 11.76
N GLN A 197 -11.52 15.21 12.47
CA GLN A 197 -11.75 13.82 12.09
C GLN A 197 -13.20 13.45 12.38
N ARG A 198 -14.02 13.23 11.37
CA ARG A 198 -15.46 12.98 11.50
C ARG A 198 -15.82 11.52 11.76
N GLU A 199 -14.95 10.61 11.34
CA GLU A 199 -15.18 9.17 11.44
C GLU A 199 -13.87 8.39 11.57
N VAL A 200 -14.01 7.11 11.87
CA VAL A 200 -12.91 6.14 11.92
C VAL A 200 -13.24 5.00 10.96
N SER A 201 -12.30 4.68 10.12
CA SER A 201 -12.41 3.53 9.21
C SER A 201 -11.10 2.76 9.15
N ILE A 202 -11.12 1.66 8.44
CA ILE A 202 -9.90 1.00 7.99
C ILE A 202 -9.22 1.95 6.99
N VAL A 203 -7.95 2.28 7.24
CA VAL A 203 -7.07 3.02 6.34
C VAL A 203 -6.01 2.04 5.85
N HIS A 204 -5.95 1.81 4.55
CA HIS A 204 -4.96 0.93 3.93
C HIS A 204 -3.53 1.51 4.09
N GLY A 205 -3.40 2.83 3.92
CA GLY A 205 -2.15 3.58 4.11
C GLY A 205 -1.22 3.61 2.90
N ASP A 206 -1.40 2.70 1.92
CA ASP A 206 -0.72 2.68 0.61
C ASP A 206 -1.67 2.22 -0.50
N TYR A 207 -2.91 2.77 -0.52
CA TYR A 207 -3.92 2.39 -1.51
C TYR A 207 -3.65 3.03 -2.86
N ARG A 208 -3.33 2.21 -3.85
CA ARG A 208 -3.01 2.63 -5.22
C ARG A 208 -3.18 1.46 -6.20
N LEU A 209 -3.21 1.75 -7.50
CA LEU A 209 -3.52 0.75 -8.53
C LEU A 209 -2.55 -0.44 -8.53
N ASP A 210 -1.27 -0.22 -8.30
CA ASP A 210 -0.26 -1.27 -8.25
C ASP A 210 -0.27 -2.11 -6.96
N ASN A 211 -1.07 -1.71 -5.96
CA ASN A 211 -1.45 -2.53 -4.81
C ASN A 211 -2.85 -3.17 -4.97
N CYS A 212 -3.39 -3.16 -6.19
CA CYS A 212 -4.63 -3.84 -6.54
C CYS A 212 -4.42 -4.80 -7.71
N MET A 213 -5.04 -5.96 -7.64
CA MET A 213 -5.14 -6.87 -8.78
C MET A 213 -6.44 -6.61 -9.51
N VAL A 214 -6.37 -6.50 -10.82
CA VAL A 214 -7.55 -6.36 -11.68
C VAL A 214 -7.69 -7.56 -12.62
N ASN A 215 -8.92 -7.87 -13.02
CA ASN A 215 -9.15 -8.82 -14.12
C ASN A 215 -9.05 -8.11 -15.49
N SER A 216 -9.19 -8.85 -16.57
CA SER A 216 -9.15 -8.32 -17.94
C SER A 216 -10.22 -7.28 -18.25
N ASP A 217 -11.32 -7.27 -17.50
CA ASP A 217 -12.41 -6.29 -17.65
C ASP A 217 -12.17 -5.02 -16.84
N GLY A 218 -11.08 -4.96 -16.04
CA GLY A 218 -10.72 -3.84 -15.18
C GLY A 218 -11.36 -3.87 -13.79
N ASN A 219 -12.05 -4.93 -13.38
CA ASN A 219 -12.56 -4.98 -12.01
C ASN A 219 -11.44 -5.35 -11.03
N VAL A 220 -11.35 -4.64 -9.90
CA VAL A 220 -10.47 -5.02 -8.80
C VAL A 220 -10.97 -6.33 -8.19
N ILE A 221 -10.09 -7.33 -8.15
CA ILE A 221 -10.38 -8.68 -7.66
C ILE A 221 -9.60 -9.06 -6.40
N ALA A 222 -8.54 -8.30 -6.07
CA ALA A 222 -7.87 -8.37 -4.78
C ALA A 222 -7.13 -7.06 -4.47
N VAL A 223 -7.20 -6.63 -3.22
CA VAL A 223 -6.34 -5.59 -2.66
C VAL A 223 -5.18 -6.26 -1.95
N LEU A 224 -3.97 -5.78 -2.21
CA LEU A 224 -2.71 -6.32 -1.76
C LEU A 224 -2.07 -5.40 -0.72
N ASP A 225 -1.09 -5.92 0.01
CA ASP A 225 -0.16 -5.17 0.87
C ASP A 225 -0.80 -4.40 2.04
N TRP A 226 -1.40 -5.19 2.93
CA TRP A 226 -2.06 -4.70 4.15
C TRP A 226 -1.10 -4.43 5.32
N GLU A 227 0.23 -4.43 5.10
CA GLU A 227 1.24 -4.38 6.16
C GLU A 227 1.19 -3.09 7.01
N ILE A 228 0.82 -1.95 6.40
CA ILE A 228 0.69 -0.66 7.09
C ILE A 228 -0.75 -0.24 7.38
N CYS A 229 -1.70 -1.11 7.07
CA CYS A 229 -3.12 -0.88 7.33
C CYS A 229 -3.37 -0.59 8.81
N THR A 230 -4.28 0.33 9.11
CA THR A 230 -4.62 0.75 10.47
C THR A 230 -6.04 1.33 10.55
N LEU A 231 -6.45 1.80 11.74
CA LEU A 231 -7.64 2.63 11.89
C LEU A 231 -7.28 4.10 11.83
N GLY A 232 -8.10 4.87 11.11
CA GLY A 232 -7.85 6.29 10.94
C GLY A 232 -8.93 7.01 10.14
N ASP A 233 -8.54 8.16 9.63
CA ASP A 233 -9.37 9.01 8.79
C ASP A 233 -9.34 8.51 7.34
N PRO A 234 -10.47 8.09 6.77
CA PRO A 234 -10.55 7.55 5.40
C PRO A 234 -10.07 8.53 4.33
N MET A 235 -10.18 9.83 4.58
CA MET A 235 -9.73 10.85 3.64
C MET A 235 -8.21 10.79 3.39
N ALA A 236 -7.44 10.18 4.30
CA ALA A 236 -6.00 10.01 4.12
C ALA A 236 -5.66 9.06 2.96
N ASP A 237 -6.43 7.99 2.75
CA ASP A 237 -6.23 7.09 1.60
C ASP A 237 -6.65 7.77 0.29
N LEU A 238 -7.75 8.54 0.29
CA LEU A 238 -8.15 9.30 -0.89
C LEU A 238 -7.11 10.35 -1.27
N GLY A 239 -6.58 11.10 -0.28
CA GLY A 239 -5.51 12.07 -0.51
C GLY A 239 -4.24 11.42 -1.07
N LEU A 240 -3.88 10.24 -0.58
CA LEU A 240 -2.75 9.46 -1.08
C LEU A 240 -2.98 8.96 -2.51
N LEU A 241 -4.19 8.49 -2.82
CA LEU A 241 -4.56 8.11 -4.19
C LEU A 241 -4.40 9.27 -5.15
N MET A 242 -4.79 10.50 -4.76
CA MET A 242 -4.62 11.70 -5.60
C MET A 242 -3.15 12.00 -5.89
N VAL A 243 -2.23 11.66 -4.98
CA VAL A 243 -0.78 11.82 -5.21
C VAL A 243 -0.26 10.83 -6.25
N TYR A 244 -0.67 9.56 -6.17
CA TYR A 244 -0.21 8.51 -7.08
C TYR A 244 -0.95 8.48 -8.42
N TRP A 245 -2.11 9.13 -8.52
CA TRP A 245 -2.91 9.17 -9.74
C TRP A 245 -2.53 10.34 -10.63
N ASN A 246 -1.68 10.09 -11.60
CA ASN A 246 -1.23 11.13 -12.52
C ASN A 246 -2.19 11.34 -13.68
N GLY A 247 -2.39 12.60 -14.03
CA GLY A 247 -3.02 12.97 -15.28
C GLY A 247 -2.01 13.14 -16.43
N PRO A 248 -2.49 13.23 -17.66
CA PRO A 248 -1.64 13.35 -18.85
C PRO A 248 -0.78 14.64 -18.87
N ASN A 249 -1.16 15.65 -18.08
CA ASN A 249 -0.47 16.94 -17.98
C ASN A 249 0.40 17.06 -16.71
N ASP A 250 0.49 16.01 -15.90
CA ASP A 250 1.36 16.03 -14.74
C ASP A 250 2.81 15.78 -15.17
N ASP A 251 3.73 16.53 -14.55
CA ASP A 251 5.15 16.25 -14.71
C ASP A 251 5.44 14.81 -14.35
N ALA A 252 6.16 14.11 -15.22
CA ALA A 252 6.65 12.75 -14.98
C ALA A 252 7.69 12.77 -13.84
N SER A 253 7.19 12.94 -12.62
CA SER A 253 8.01 12.86 -11.42
C SER A 253 8.21 11.39 -11.05
N ALA A 254 9.36 11.05 -10.54
CA ALA A 254 9.78 9.66 -10.32
C ALA A 254 8.96 8.91 -9.25
N TRP A 255 8.10 9.57 -8.48
CA TRP A 255 7.12 8.90 -7.59
C TRP A 255 5.78 8.66 -8.28
N SER A 256 5.59 9.24 -9.45
CA SER A 256 4.33 9.19 -10.14
C SER A 256 4.25 7.92 -10.96
N ASN A 257 3.29 7.09 -10.64
CA ASN A 257 2.96 5.97 -11.48
C ASN A 257 2.37 6.49 -12.79
N THR A 258 3.09 6.33 -13.90
CA THR A 258 2.65 6.76 -15.22
C THR A 258 1.50 5.93 -15.79
N VAL A 259 1.08 4.87 -15.10
CA VAL A 259 -0.01 3.96 -15.53
C VAL A 259 -1.25 4.74 -15.91
N CYS A 260 -1.65 5.67 -15.04
CA CYS A 260 -2.91 6.41 -15.18
C CYS A 260 -2.91 7.44 -16.32
N THR A 261 -1.77 7.64 -16.99
CA THR A 261 -1.66 8.49 -18.18
C THR A 261 -2.06 7.77 -19.49
N ALA A 262 -2.32 6.46 -19.45
CA ALA A 262 -2.82 5.73 -20.60
C ALA A 262 -4.29 6.10 -20.88
N ASP A 263 -4.66 6.18 -22.17
CA ASP A 263 -6.01 6.55 -22.57
C ASP A 263 -7.05 5.60 -21.97
N GLY A 264 -8.14 6.18 -21.47
CA GLY A 264 -9.26 5.45 -20.87
C GLY A 264 -9.24 5.44 -19.34
N PHE A 265 -8.14 5.75 -18.66
CA PHE A 265 -8.20 6.03 -17.23
C PHE A 265 -8.92 7.36 -16.96
N LEU A 266 -9.70 7.40 -15.88
CA LEU A 266 -10.40 8.61 -15.42
C LEU A 266 -9.42 9.63 -14.86
N ASP A 267 -9.79 10.90 -14.84
CA ASP A 267 -8.99 11.93 -14.17
C ASP A 267 -9.19 11.96 -12.64
N ARG A 268 -8.35 12.71 -11.93
CA ARG A 268 -8.42 12.86 -10.47
C ARG A 268 -9.76 13.40 -9.99
N GLY A 269 -10.34 14.37 -10.73
CA GLY A 269 -11.61 14.97 -10.39
C GLY A 269 -12.75 13.97 -10.46
N ASP A 270 -12.73 13.11 -11.48
CA ASP A 270 -13.70 12.03 -11.64
C ASP A 270 -13.60 11.02 -10.51
N LEU A 271 -12.38 10.62 -10.11
CA LEU A 271 -12.18 9.72 -8.97
C LEU A 271 -12.69 10.32 -7.67
N ALA A 272 -12.34 11.58 -7.38
CA ALA A 272 -12.75 12.26 -6.16
C ALA A 272 -14.29 12.42 -6.11
N ARG A 273 -14.90 12.82 -7.22
CA ARG A 273 -16.37 12.94 -7.35
C ARG A 273 -17.05 11.58 -7.12
N ARG A 274 -16.56 10.50 -7.77
CA ARG A 274 -17.09 9.16 -7.60
C ARG A 274 -16.99 8.70 -6.14
N TYR A 275 -15.87 8.96 -5.48
CA TYR A 275 -15.70 8.64 -4.06
C TYR A 275 -16.76 9.36 -3.19
N ALA A 276 -16.95 10.67 -3.41
CA ALA A 276 -17.96 11.44 -2.69
C ALA A 276 -19.39 10.92 -2.93
N GLU A 277 -19.74 10.67 -4.19
CA GLU A 277 -21.06 10.15 -4.58
C GLU A 277 -21.37 8.78 -3.98
N LYS A 278 -20.38 7.87 -4.04
CA LYS A 278 -20.53 6.48 -3.57
C LYS A 278 -20.50 6.34 -2.05
N SER A 279 -19.69 7.15 -1.39
CA SER A 279 -19.50 7.07 0.06
C SER A 279 -20.43 8.02 0.84
N GLY A 280 -20.95 9.07 0.19
CA GLY A 280 -21.66 10.17 0.85
C GLY A 280 -20.75 11.08 1.69
N ARG A 281 -19.43 10.92 1.61
CA ARG A 281 -18.46 11.69 2.41
C ARG A 281 -18.21 13.07 1.82
N ASP A 282 -18.01 14.03 2.71
CA ASP A 282 -17.58 15.38 2.35
C ASP A 282 -16.08 15.38 1.99
N ILE A 283 -15.77 15.74 0.76
CA ILE A 283 -14.40 15.84 0.24
C ILE A 283 -13.90 17.29 0.15
N SER A 284 -14.57 18.25 0.77
CA SER A 284 -14.22 19.69 0.70
C SER A 284 -12.80 19.98 1.20
N GLN A 285 -12.25 19.11 2.05
CA GLN A 285 -10.90 19.21 2.59
C GLN A 285 -9.87 18.32 1.84
N LEU A 286 -10.21 17.80 0.65
CA LEU A 286 -9.32 16.88 -0.08
C LEU A 286 -7.96 17.49 -0.39
N ASP A 287 -7.88 18.78 -0.68
CA ASP A 287 -6.60 19.48 -0.90
C ASP A 287 -5.68 19.41 0.33
N PHE A 288 -6.24 19.47 1.56
CA PHE A 288 -5.46 19.27 2.78
C PHE A 288 -4.88 17.83 2.86
N TYR A 289 -5.70 16.82 2.62
CA TYR A 289 -5.25 15.42 2.70
C TYR A 289 -4.27 15.07 1.58
N THR A 290 -4.42 15.67 0.40
CA THR A 290 -3.47 15.53 -0.70
C THR A 290 -2.14 16.24 -0.39
N ALA A 291 -2.19 17.43 0.22
CA ALA A 291 -1.00 18.12 0.70
C ALA A 291 -0.26 17.32 1.78
N PHE A 292 -1.01 16.77 2.74
CA PHE A 292 -0.47 15.88 3.76
C PHE A 292 0.21 14.65 3.13
N ALA A 293 -0.41 14.03 2.13
CA ALA A 293 0.15 12.87 1.44
C ALA A 293 1.44 13.22 0.67
N PHE A 294 1.51 14.36 -0.01
CA PHE A 294 2.75 14.84 -0.64
C PHE A 294 3.84 15.12 0.39
N TRP A 295 3.52 15.77 1.50
CA TRP A 295 4.47 16.01 2.57
C TRP A 295 5.00 14.70 3.18
N LYS A 296 4.12 13.74 3.46
CA LYS A 296 4.50 12.40 3.92
C LYS A 296 5.42 11.71 2.90
N LEU A 297 5.14 11.83 1.62
CA LEU A 297 5.97 11.29 0.55
C LEU A 297 7.37 11.91 0.54
N ALA A 298 7.48 13.24 0.72
CA ALA A 298 8.76 13.91 0.85
C ALA A 298 9.58 13.33 2.03
N CYS A 299 8.94 13.11 3.18
CA CYS A 299 9.58 12.48 4.34
C CYS A 299 10.08 11.05 4.04
N ILE A 300 9.28 10.26 3.31
CA ILE A 300 9.63 8.89 2.92
C ILE A 300 10.84 8.89 1.98
N ILE A 301 10.81 9.74 0.95
CA ILE A 301 11.88 9.81 -0.07
C ILE A 301 13.19 10.29 0.56
N GLU A 302 13.18 11.29 1.44
CA GLU A 302 14.37 11.73 2.17
C GLU A 302 14.95 10.60 3.03
N GLY A 303 14.09 9.82 3.71
CA GLY A 303 14.51 8.64 4.45
C GLY A 303 15.12 7.54 3.57
N VAL A 304 14.63 7.34 2.34
CA VAL A 304 15.23 6.44 1.36
C VAL A 304 16.60 6.95 0.91
N TYR A 305 16.67 8.25 0.57
CA TYR A 305 17.91 8.92 0.22
C TYR A 305 18.97 8.78 1.32
N ALA A 306 18.61 9.05 2.58
CA ALA A 306 19.51 8.90 3.72
C ALA A 306 20.07 7.47 3.86
N ARG A 307 19.24 6.45 3.63
CA ARG A 307 19.69 5.06 3.71
C ARG A 307 20.66 4.68 2.57
N TYR A 308 20.45 5.18 1.37
CA TYR A 308 21.41 4.99 0.27
C TYR A 308 22.72 5.72 0.57
N LEU A 309 22.66 6.99 1.03
CA LEU A 309 23.82 7.78 1.39
C LEU A 309 24.62 7.13 2.52
N GLY A 310 23.94 6.49 3.48
CA GLY A 310 24.55 5.72 4.58
C GLY A 310 24.97 4.29 4.22
N GLY A 311 24.84 3.87 2.96
CA GLY A 311 25.22 2.52 2.50
C GLY A 311 24.28 1.39 2.92
N ALA A 312 23.21 1.67 3.66
CA ALA A 312 22.30 0.64 4.17
C ALA A 312 21.48 -0.08 3.07
N LEU A 313 21.37 0.52 1.89
CA LEU A 313 20.69 -0.06 0.71
C LEU A 313 21.66 -0.39 -0.44
N GLY A 314 22.95 -0.56 -0.13
CA GLY A 314 24.02 -0.76 -1.10
C GLY A 314 24.67 0.54 -1.56
N GLU A 315 25.86 0.41 -2.15
CA GLU A 315 26.60 1.55 -2.70
C GLU A 315 25.97 1.98 -4.04
N ARG A 316 25.78 3.30 -4.21
CA ARG A 316 25.35 3.93 -5.46
C ARG A 316 26.24 5.13 -5.76
N ASP A 317 26.39 5.45 -7.04
CA ASP A 317 27.03 6.71 -7.45
C ASP A 317 26.23 7.90 -6.85
N PRO A 318 26.89 8.90 -6.21
CA PRO A 318 26.23 10.11 -5.73
C PRO A 318 25.37 10.81 -6.78
N ALA A 319 25.74 10.74 -8.07
CA ALA A 319 24.95 11.30 -9.16
C ALA A 319 23.60 10.58 -9.35
N GLU A 320 23.52 9.29 -9.05
CA GLU A 320 22.27 8.52 -9.10
C GLU A 320 21.32 8.87 -7.92
N LEU A 321 21.85 9.51 -6.89
CA LEU A 321 21.08 9.91 -5.70
C LEU A 321 20.50 11.33 -5.83
N GLU A 322 20.98 12.16 -6.75
CA GLU A 322 20.50 13.53 -6.94
C GLU A 322 18.98 13.59 -7.27
N PRO A 323 18.41 12.69 -8.08
CA PRO A 323 16.97 12.67 -8.33
C PRO A 323 16.10 12.59 -7.06
N PHE A 324 16.58 11.93 -5.98
CA PHE A 324 15.83 11.86 -4.73
C PHE A 324 15.63 13.25 -4.10
N LYS A 325 16.66 14.11 -4.13
CA LYS A 325 16.55 15.47 -3.62
C LYS A 325 15.52 16.29 -4.40
N VAL A 326 15.58 16.21 -5.73
CA VAL A 326 14.61 16.88 -6.62
C VAL A 326 13.18 16.40 -6.31
N GLN A 327 13.01 15.12 -6.04
CA GLN A 327 11.72 14.55 -5.68
C GLN A 327 11.20 15.08 -4.34
N VAL A 328 12.05 15.13 -3.30
CA VAL A 328 11.68 15.68 -1.99
C VAL A 328 11.21 17.13 -2.13
N ASP A 329 11.99 17.95 -2.82
CA ASP A 329 11.69 19.37 -3.01
C ASP A 329 10.41 19.56 -3.84
N GLY A 330 10.23 18.79 -4.92
CA GLY A 330 9.03 18.82 -5.75
C GLY A 330 7.77 18.37 -5.00
N ALA A 331 7.86 17.35 -4.15
CA ALA A 331 6.74 16.93 -3.32
C ALA A 331 6.37 18.01 -2.30
N ALA A 332 7.35 18.65 -1.65
CA ALA A 332 7.11 19.76 -0.75
C ALA A 332 6.48 20.96 -1.44
N GLN A 333 6.91 21.30 -2.68
CA GLN A 333 6.32 22.37 -3.48
C GLN A 333 4.85 22.09 -3.84
N LYS A 334 4.53 20.85 -4.24
CA LYS A 334 3.14 20.45 -4.51
C LYS A 334 2.26 20.53 -3.26
N ALA A 335 2.77 20.11 -2.10
CA ALA A 335 2.07 20.24 -0.84
C ALA A 335 1.81 21.72 -0.48
N ALA A 336 2.80 22.59 -0.60
CA ALA A 336 2.66 24.02 -0.34
C ALA A 336 1.61 24.68 -1.25
N ALA A 337 1.65 24.39 -2.55
CA ALA A 337 0.69 24.93 -3.52
C ALA A 337 -0.76 24.50 -3.23
N LEU A 338 -0.98 23.30 -2.71
CA LEU A 338 -2.31 22.84 -2.28
C LEU A 338 -2.80 23.60 -1.04
N LEU A 339 -1.91 23.83 -0.06
CA LEU A 339 -2.26 24.57 1.15
C LEU A 339 -2.54 26.05 0.88
N GLU A 340 -1.90 26.66 -0.11
CA GLU A 340 -2.19 28.02 -0.55
C GLU A 340 -3.63 28.16 -1.09
N ARG A 341 -4.19 27.12 -1.71
CA ARG A 341 -5.58 27.12 -2.20
C ARG A 341 -6.62 27.03 -1.09
N LEU A 342 -6.21 26.61 0.09
CA LEU A 342 -7.08 26.54 1.29
C LEU A 342 -7.06 27.83 2.12
N ALA A 343 -6.30 28.84 1.69
CA ALA A 343 -6.11 30.10 2.43
C ALA A 343 -7.28 31.07 2.27
#